data_5e827d918ee2e72289d16e148c71053c
#
_entry.id   5e827d918ee2e72289d16e148c71053c
#
_cell.length_a   1.000
_cell.length_b   1.000
_cell.length_c   1.000
_cell.angle_alpha   90.00
_cell.angle_beta   90.00
_cell.angle_gamma   90.00
#
_symmetry.space_group_name_H-M   'P 1'
#
loop_
_entity.id
_entity.type
_entity.pdbx_description
1 polymer ?
#
loop_
_entity_poly.entity_id
_entity_poly.type
_entity_poly.pdbx_seq_one_letter_code
_entity_poly.pdbx_strand_id
1 'polypeptide(L)'
;AQFAAPVGEFFAGDQSTIRHYRVQMENESSFHLGTTRVRQLGDSNFTSTSFAVGASIARNDVHTLLDAPGATCTLHGLYMTSGSQQQDQEISTTHAKPGCTSNQFYKGILSGKSHAVFSGKVVVMRDAQKSDATQKDLNLLLSRGAEIDAKPSLEIYADDVTAAHGATSGHVDKGN
;
A
#
# COMPACT_ATOMS: atom_id res chain seq x y z
N ALA A 1 22.40 14.34 6.68
CA ALA A 1 21.36 13.30 6.69
C ALA A 1 20.29 13.68 7.69
N GLN A 2 19.05 13.42 7.38
CA GLN A 2 17.87 13.63 8.23
C GLN A 2 17.18 12.29 8.42
N PHE A 3 16.60 12.05 9.61
CA PHE A 3 15.80 10.86 9.89
C PHE A 3 14.40 11.28 10.30
N ALA A 4 13.37 10.72 9.65
CA ALA A 4 11.98 10.91 9.96
C ALA A 4 11.31 9.57 10.26
N ALA A 5 10.54 9.49 11.36
CA ALA A 5 9.79 8.30 11.76
C ALA A 5 8.35 8.67 12.18
N PRO A 6 7.51 9.17 11.25
CA PRO A 6 6.14 9.54 11.59
C PRO A 6 5.28 8.31 11.89
N VAL A 7 4.41 8.44 12.90
CA VAL A 7 3.39 7.44 13.23
C VAL A 7 2.02 8.12 13.16
N GLY A 8 1.11 7.53 12.39
CA GLY A 8 -0.28 7.96 12.29
C GLY A 8 -1.22 6.84 12.74
N GLU A 9 -2.18 7.17 13.61
CA GLU A 9 -3.23 6.26 14.02
C GLU A 9 -4.60 6.86 13.68
N PHE A 10 -5.44 6.11 13.00
CA PHE A 10 -6.77 6.52 12.57
C PHE A 10 -7.81 5.56 13.13
N PHE A 11 -8.83 6.12 13.75
CA PHE A 11 -10.00 5.40 14.21
C PHE A 11 -11.23 5.95 13.49
N ALA A 12 -11.75 5.19 12.53
CA ALA A 12 -12.95 5.53 11.79
C ALA A 12 -14.16 4.93 12.49
N GLY A 13 -14.95 5.75 13.16
CA GLY A 13 -16.20 5.34 13.80
C GLY A 13 -17.27 4.93 12.78
N ASP A 14 -18.42 4.44 13.27
CA ASP A 14 -19.52 4.01 12.40
C ASP A 14 -19.97 5.13 11.46
N GLN A 15 -20.17 4.77 10.18
CA GLN A 15 -20.65 5.66 9.12
C GLN A 15 -19.74 6.88 8.84
N SER A 16 -18.52 6.89 9.39
CA SER A 16 -17.58 7.99 9.18
C SER A 16 -16.86 7.88 7.84
N THR A 17 -16.38 9.01 7.33
CA THR A 17 -15.56 9.10 6.14
C THR A 17 -14.28 9.83 6.46
N ILE A 18 -13.13 9.18 6.26
CA ILE A 18 -11.80 9.76 6.42
C ILE A 18 -11.08 9.73 5.08
N ARG A 19 -10.54 10.89 4.67
CA ARG A 19 -9.62 11.00 3.54
C ARG A 19 -8.26 11.43 4.05
N HIS A 20 -7.28 10.57 3.86
CA HIS A 20 -5.89 10.78 4.29
C HIS A 20 -5.01 11.00 3.06
N TYR A 21 -4.23 12.06 3.07
CA TYR A 21 -3.24 12.35 2.06
C TYR A 21 -1.86 12.37 2.70
N ARG A 22 -0.96 11.58 2.17
CA ARG A 22 0.42 11.50 2.65
C ARG A 22 1.37 11.88 1.51
N VAL A 23 2.22 12.86 1.78
CA VAL A 23 3.28 13.28 0.87
C VAL A 23 4.62 13.14 1.57
N GLN A 24 5.51 12.32 1.01
CA GLN A 24 6.87 12.12 1.48
C GLN A 24 7.82 12.64 0.39
N MET A 25 8.60 13.66 0.73
CA MET A 25 9.48 14.37 -0.20
C MET A 25 10.77 14.82 0.51
N GLU A 26 11.50 13.87 1.08
CA GLU A 26 12.79 14.18 1.71
C GLU A 26 13.92 14.27 0.66
N ASN A 27 15.03 14.87 1.09
CA ASN A 27 16.23 14.90 0.28
C ASN A 27 16.88 13.50 0.16
N GLU A 28 17.70 13.30 -0.84
CA GLU A 28 18.31 12.01 -1.19
C GLU A 28 19.27 11.42 -0.13
N SER A 29 19.66 12.18 0.88
CA SER A 29 20.49 11.69 2.00
C SER A 29 19.71 11.37 3.28
N SER A 30 18.39 11.46 3.22
CA SER A 30 17.50 11.23 4.36
C SER A 30 17.03 9.78 4.46
N PHE A 31 16.54 9.44 5.66
CA PHE A 31 15.90 8.17 5.96
C PHE A 31 14.47 8.44 6.44
N HIS A 32 13.51 7.67 5.93
CA HIS A 32 12.10 7.79 6.29
C HIS A 32 11.51 6.43 6.67
N LEU A 33 11.02 6.29 7.91
CA LEU A 33 10.33 5.07 8.38
C LEU A 33 8.93 5.46 8.89
N GLY A 34 7.93 5.46 8.01
CA GLY A 34 6.58 5.85 8.34
C GLY A 34 5.69 4.66 8.70
N THR A 35 4.86 4.81 9.72
CA THR A 35 3.86 3.81 10.10
C THR A 35 2.47 4.43 10.16
N THR A 36 1.49 3.76 9.55
CA THR A 36 0.07 4.14 9.60
C THR A 36 -0.76 2.95 10.09
N ARG A 37 -1.57 3.16 11.11
CA ARG A 37 -2.51 2.18 11.65
C ARG A 37 -3.92 2.71 11.48
N VAL A 38 -4.82 1.86 11.00
CA VAL A 38 -6.23 2.23 10.77
C VAL A 38 -7.13 1.15 11.35
N ARG A 39 -8.11 1.56 12.14
CA ARG A 39 -9.21 0.69 12.58
C ARG A 39 -10.52 1.31 12.12
N GLN A 40 -11.33 0.51 11.43
CA GLN A 40 -12.60 0.92 10.85
C GLN A 40 -13.77 0.18 11.50
N LEU A 41 -14.80 0.94 11.90
CA LEU A 41 -16.07 0.42 12.36
C LEU A 41 -17.11 0.39 11.23
N GLY A 42 -18.37 0.10 11.57
CA GLY A 42 -19.43 -0.24 10.62
C GLY A 42 -19.72 0.83 9.59
N ASP A 43 -19.85 0.44 8.34
CA ASP A 43 -20.18 1.30 7.20
C ASP A 43 -19.25 2.52 7.05
N SER A 44 -18.07 2.48 7.65
CA SER A 44 -17.08 3.54 7.56
C SER A 44 -16.29 3.46 6.25
N ASN A 45 -15.82 4.63 5.79
CA ASN A 45 -15.00 4.75 4.59
C ASN A 45 -13.65 5.38 4.93
N PHE A 46 -12.56 4.68 4.67
CA PHE A 46 -11.21 5.19 4.77
C PHE A 46 -10.54 5.17 3.40
N THR A 47 -10.09 6.33 2.94
CA THR A 47 -9.30 6.45 1.71
C THR A 47 -7.96 7.09 2.04
N SER A 48 -6.88 6.41 1.71
CA SER A 48 -5.52 6.96 1.80
C SER A 48 -4.90 7.06 0.41
N THR A 49 -4.37 8.24 0.11
CA THR A 49 -3.59 8.48 -1.12
C THR A 49 -2.20 8.93 -0.70
N SER A 50 -1.19 8.15 -1.11
CA SER A 50 0.20 8.43 -0.79
C SER A 50 1.03 8.75 -2.03
N PHE A 51 1.90 9.73 -1.90
CA PHE A 51 2.94 10.06 -2.87
C PHE A 51 4.28 10.05 -2.16
N ALA A 52 5.26 9.30 -2.69
CA ALA A 52 6.57 9.14 -2.08
C ALA A 52 7.69 9.33 -3.11
N VAL A 53 8.60 10.24 -2.82
CA VAL A 53 9.78 10.54 -3.62
C VAL A 53 10.92 11.02 -2.72
N GLY A 54 12.15 10.79 -3.15
CA GLY A 54 13.33 11.15 -2.36
C GLY A 54 13.64 10.14 -1.26
N ALA A 55 14.43 10.58 -0.29
CA ALA A 55 15.13 9.78 0.71
C ALA A 55 16.15 8.79 0.10
N SER A 56 17.19 8.45 0.85
CA SER A 56 18.08 7.34 0.53
C SER A 56 17.41 6.01 0.73
N ILE A 57 16.74 5.88 1.88
CA ILE A 57 15.90 4.73 2.22
C ILE A 57 14.58 5.27 2.76
N ALA A 58 13.46 4.83 2.18
CA ALA A 58 12.14 5.10 2.70
C ALA A 58 11.36 3.79 2.86
N ARG A 59 10.69 3.63 3.99
CA ARG A 59 9.76 2.54 4.25
C ARG A 59 8.44 3.09 4.76
N ASN A 60 7.36 2.56 4.22
CA ASN A 60 6.01 2.91 4.58
C ASN A 60 5.22 1.66 4.97
N ASP A 61 4.91 1.55 6.25
CA ASP A 61 4.09 0.46 6.80
C ASP A 61 2.66 0.96 7.00
N VAL A 62 1.70 0.36 6.29
CA VAL A 62 0.27 0.66 6.42
C VAL A 62 -0.48 -0.60 6.81
N HIS A 63 -1.17 -0.55 7.95
CA HIS A 63 -1.98 -1.67 8.43
C HIS A 63 -3.40 -1.19 8.69
N THR A 64 -4.36 -1.82 8.03
CA THR A 64 -5.78 -1.51 8.17
C THR A 64 -6.54 -2.72 8.70
N LEU A 65 -7.44 -2.48 9.65
CA LEU A 65 -8.34 -3.46 10.23
C LEU A 65 -9.79 -3.04 10.00
N LEU A 66 -10.53 -3.83 9.23
CA LEU A 66 -11.97 -3.68 9.00
C LEU A 66 -12.69 -4.49 10.08
N ASP A 67 -13.02 -3.82 11.21
CA ASP A 67 -13.42 -4.45 12.48
C ASP A 67 -14.92 -4.38 12.75
N ALA A 68 -15.71 -3.97 11.76
CA ALA A 68 -17.16 -4.05 11.78
C ALA A 68 -17.73 -4.22 10.37
N PRO A 69 -18.98 -4.69 10.21
CA PRO A 69 -19.56 -4.93 8.90
C PRO A 69 -19.65 -3.69 8.01
N GLY A 70 -19.52 -3.89 6.69
CA GLY A 70 -19.73 -2.84 5.68
C GLY A 70 -18.61 -1.81 5.56
N ALA A 71 -17.50 -1.97 6.26
CA ALA A 71 -16.37 -1.04 6.17
C ALA A 71 -15.71 -1.10 4.78
N THR A 72 -15.34 0.06 4.24
CA THR A 72 -14.64 0.19 2.95
C THR A 72 -13.28 0.86 3.15
N CYS A 73 -12.23 0.23 2.66
CA CYS A 73 -10.85 0.71 2.71
C CYS A 73 -10.26 0.85 1.31
N THR A 74 -9.80 2.03 0.95
CA THR A 74 -9.13 2.29 -0.32
C THR A 74 -7.73 2.87 -0.09
N LEU A 75 -6.72 2.18 -0.58
CA LEU A 75 -5.32 2.58 -0.43
C LEU A 75 -4.70 2.78 -1.81
N HIS A 76 -4.32 4.02 -2.11
CA HIS A 76 -3.63 4.38 -3.35
C HIS A 76 -2.22 4.86 -3.03
N GLY A 77 -1.24 4.41 -3.80
CA GLY A 77 0.14 4.87 -3.66
C GLY A 77 0.84 5.06 -5.01
N LEU A 78 1.58 6.15 -5.11
CA LEU A 78 2.56 6.37 -6.16
C LEU A 78 3.91 6.59 -5.49
N TYR A 79 4.90 5.81 -5.85
CA TYR A 79 6.28 5.99 -5.42
C TYR A 79 7.24 6.08 -6.61
N MET A 80 8.22 6.96 -6.48
CA MET A 80 9.23 7.19 -7.51
C MET A 80 10.61 7.11 -6.91
N THR A 81 11.50 6.36 -7.54
CA THR A 81 12.88 6.17 -7.10
C THR A 81 13.87 6.44 -8.22
N SER A 82 15.05 6.90 -7.84
CA SER A 82 16.14 7.18 -8.76
C SER A 82 17.50 6.90 -8.11
N GLY A 83 18.57 6.99 -8.91
CA GLY A 83 19.92 6.79 -8.40
C GLY A 83 20.10 5.41 -7.75
N SER A 84 20.43 5.37 -6.47
CA SER A 84 20.56 4.16 -5.63
C SER A 84 19.59 4.14 -4.46
N GLN A 85 18.46 4.83 -4.57
CA GLN A 85 17.44 4.90 -3.55
C GLN A 85 16.76 3.54 -3.32
N GLN A 86 16.32 3.29 -2.09
CA GLN A 86 15.47 2.18 -1.74
C GLN A 86 14.13 2.66 -1.21
N GLN A 87 13.04 2.06 -1.71
CA GLN A 87 11.68 2.40 -1.33
C GLN A 87 10.87 1.13 -1.04
N ASP A 88 10.46 0.97 0.22
CA ASP A 88 9.68 -0.19 0.64
C ASP A 88 8.24 0.23 0.98
N GLN A 89 7.26 -0.52 0.44
CA GLN A 89 5.84 -0.38 0.74
C GLN A 89 5.34 -1.69 1.38
N GLU A 90 5.04 -1.66 2.66
CA GLU A 90 4.47 -2.79 3.42
C GLU A 90 3.00 -2.47 3.72
N ILE A 91 2.09 -3.05 2.94
CA ILE A 91 0.67 -2.72 2.98
C ILE A 91 -0.12 -3.95 3.41
N SER A 92 -0.83 -3.87 4.52
CA SER A 92 -1.67 -4.97 4.97
C SER A 92 -3.09 -4.52 5.30
N THR A 93 -4.08 -5.32 4.87
CA THR A 93 -5.50 -5.11 5.17
C THR A 93 -6.09 -6.39 5.72
N THR A 94 -6.73 -6.31 6.88
CA THR A 94 -7.42 -7.42 7.50
C THR A 94 -8.92 -7.18 7.49
N HIS A 95 -9.66 -8.05 6.82
CA HIS A 95 -11.12 -8.14 6.91
C HIS A 95 -11.47 -9.06 8.09
N ALA A 96 -11.95 -8.47 9.18
CA ALA A 96 -12.33 -9.22 10.38
C ALA A 96 -13.83 -9.47 10.47
N LYS A 97 -14.66 -8.73 9.71
CA LYS A 97 -16.12 -8.75 9.76
C LYS A 97 -16.73 -8.82 8.36
N PRO A 98 -17.98 -9.27 8.23
CA PRO A 98 -18.60 -9.52 6.93
C PRO A 98 -18.92 -8.24 6.13
N GLY A 99 -19.04 -8.41 4.80
CA GLY A 99 -19.49 -7.36 3.89
C GLY A 99 -18.52 -6.20 3.72
N CYS A 100 -17.25 -6.39 4.06
CA CYS A 100 -16.22 -5.35 3.92
C CYS A 100 -15.60 -5.35 2.52
N THR A 101 -15.16 -4.18 2.07
CA THR A 101 -14.49 -3.98 0.78
C THR A 101 -13.11 -3.37 0.99
N SER A 102 -12.10 -3.90 0.31
CA SER A 102 -10.79 -3.27 0.26
C SER A 102 -10.23 -3.19 -1.16
N ASN A 103 -9.56 -2.08 -1.45
CA ASN A 103 -8.89 -1.85 -2.71
C ASN A 103 -7.51 -1.27 -2.46
N GLN A 104 -6.47 -1.98 -2.86
CA GLN A 104 -5.07 -1.52 -2.82
C GLN A 104 -4.58 -1.34 -4.25
N PHE A 105 -4.19 -0.11 -4.61
CA PHE A 105 -3.66 0.20 -5.91
C PHE A 105 -2.38 1.02 -5.79
N TYR A 106 -1.26 0.41 -6.14
CA TYR A 106 0.06 1.04 -6.06
C TYR A 106 0.74 1.09 -7.41
N LYS A 107 1.48 2.16 -7.64
CA LYS A 107 2.36 2.32 -8.80
C LYS A 107 3.75 2.72 -8.38
N GLY A 108 4.76 2.05 -8.96
CA GLY A 108 6.17 2.42 -8.85
C GLY A 108 6.73 2.90 -10.18
N ILE A 109 7.57 3.93 -10.13
CA ILE A 109 8.37 4.40 -11.26
C ILE A 109 9.82 4.41 -10.80
N LEU A 110 10.64 3.54 -11.36
CA LEU A 110 12.00 3.29 -10.88
C LEU A 110 13.03 3.59 -11.98
N SER A 111 14.10 4.30 -11.60
CA SER A 111 15.19 4.65 -12.52
C SER A 111 16.57 4.49 -11.87
N GLY A 112 17.62 4.57 -12.68
CA GLY A 112 19.00 4.41 -12.20
C GLY A 112 19.30 2.97 -11.79
N LYS A 113 19.80 2.80 -10.58
CA LYS A 113 20.06 1.53 -9.89
C LYS A 113 19.23 1.45 -8.60
N SER A 114 18.06 2.09 -8.61
CA SER A 114 17.16 2.10 -7.45
C SER A 114 16.45 0.76 -7.28
N HIS A 115 16.06 0.48 -6.05
CA HIS A 115 15.37 -0.74 -5.68
C HIS A 115 14.09 -0.39 -4.92
N ALA A 116 13.00 -1.07 -5.24
CA ALA A 116 11.78 -0.99 -4.46
C ALA A 116 11.28 -2.37 -4.05
N VAL A 117 10.58 -2.43 -2.93
CA VAL A 117 9.86 -3.60 -2.47
C VAL A 117 8.40 -3.21 -2.28
N PHE A 118 7.49 -3.95 -2.89
CA PHE A 118 6.08 -3.90 -2.59
C PHE A 118 5.66 -5.21 -1.92
N SER A 119 5.31 -5.15 -0.64
CA SER A 119 4.76 -6.26 0.11
C SER A 119 3.30 -5.94 0.43
N GLY A 120 2.38 -6.56 -0.32
CA GLY A 120 0.96 -6.35 -0.16
C GLY A 120 0.29 -7.59 0.41
N LYS A 121 -0.39 -7.45 1.57
CA LYS A 121 -1.08 -8.56 2.21
C LYS A 121 -2.55 -8.24 2.44
N VAL A 122 -3.43 -9.16 2.07
CA VAL A 122 -4.84 -9.13 2.47
C VAL A 122 -5.15 -10.40 3.24
N VAL A 123 -5.73 -10.25 4.43
CA VAL A 123 -6.20 -11.35 5.26
C VAL A 123 -7.73 -11.25 5.36
N VAL A 124 -8.44 -12.33 5.02
CA VAL A 124 -9.88 -12.44 5.19
C VAL A 124 -10.16 -13.49 6.25
N MET A 125 -10.58 -13.03 7.43
CA MET A 125 -10.85 -13.90 8.57
C MET A 125 -12.10 -14.78 8.32
N ARG A 126 -12.25 -15.87 9.06
CA ARG A 126 -13.34 -16.83 8.88
C ARG A 126 -14.74 -16.20 8.91
N ASP A 127 -14.94 -15.23 9.80
CA ASP A 127 -16.24 -14.56 9.94
C ASP A 127 -16.47 -13.44 8.92
N ALA A 128 -15.45 -13.09 8.13
CA ALA A 128 -15.51 -12.01 7.14
C ALA A 128 -16.12 -12.48 5.80
N GLN A 129 -17.29 -13.11 5.86
CA GLN A 129 -18.04 -13.54 4.69
C GLN A 129 -18.50 -12.34 3.84
N LYS A 130 -18.70 -12.53 2.54
CA LYS A 130 -19.06 -11.47 1.57
C LYS A 130 -18.07 -10.32 1.50
N SER A 131 -16.81 -10.62 1.77
CA SER A 131 -15.71 -9.67 1.56
C SER A 131 -15.38 -9.56 0.07
N ASP A 132 -15.03 -8.32 -0.33
CA ASP A 132 -14.49 -8.01 -1.67
C ASP A 132 -13.12 -7.36 -1.50
N ALA A 133 -12.08 -7.99 -2.03
CA ALA A 133 -10.71 -7.53 -1.86
C ALA A 133 -9.95 -7.52 -3.19
N THR A 134 -9.45 -6.36 -3.58
CA THR A 134 -8.63 -6.20 -4.79
C THR A 134 -7.28 -5.58 -4.44
N GLN A 135 -6.21 -6.16 -4.98
CA GLN A 135 -4.85 -5.66 -4.82
C GLN A 135 -4.15 -5.60 -6.17
N LYS A 136 -3.59 -4.45 -6.53
CA LYS A 136 -2.80 -4.25 -7.75
C LYS A 136 -1.55 -3.45 -7.47
N ASP A 137 -0.41 -3.95 -7.96
CA ASP A 137 0.87 -3.25 -7.96
C ASP A 137 1.44 -3.21 -9.38
N LEU A 138 1.66 -2.01 -9.91
CA LEU A 138 2.12 -1.80 -11.28
C LEU A 138 3.44 -1.02 -11.25
N ASN A 139 4.49 -1.57 -11.83
CA ASN A 139 5.82 -0.97 -11.78
C ASN A 139 6.38 -0.70 -13.17
N LEU A 140 6.90 0.49 -13.36
CA LEU A 140 7.56 0.94 -14.58
C LEU A 140 9.05 1.13 -14.30
N LEU A 141 9.87 0.34 -14.97
CA LEU A 141 11.33 0.39 -14.87
C LEU A 141 11.89 1.19 -16.04
N LEU A 142 12.46 2.36 -15.74
CA LEU A 142 13.01 3.29 -16.74
C LEU A 142 14.46 3.00 -17.08
N SER A 143 15.13 2.11 -16.37
CA SER A 143 16.52 1.74 -16.59
C SER A 143 16.76 0.26 -16.30
N ARG A 144 17.80 -0.32 -16.91
CA ARG A 144 18.17 -1.73 -16.73
C ARG A 144 18.67 -2.06 -15.32
N GLY A 145 19.12 -1.07 -14.57
CA GLY A 145 19.62 -1.26 -13.21
C GLY A 145 18.58 -1.06 -12.14
N ALA A 146 17.35 -0.65 -12.50
CA ALA A 146 16.25 -0.52 -11.56
C ALA A 146 15.61 -1.89 -11.27
N GLU A 147 15.28 -2.14 -10.01
CA GLU A 147 14.75 -3.43 -9.55
C GLU A 147 13.50 -3.25 -8.69
N ILE A 148 12.55 -4.17 -8.82
CA ILE A 148 11.34 -4.25 -8.00
C ILE A 148 11.13 -5.69 -7.52
N ASP A 149 10.93 -5.84 -6.22
CA ASP A 149 10.43 -7.07 -5.61
C ASP A 149 8.96 -6.88 -5.23
N ALA A 150 8.05 -7.47 -5.98
CA ALA A 150 6.62 -7.44 -5.70
C ALA A 150 6.17 -8.76 -5.05
N LYS A 151 5.58 -8.66 -3.86
CA LYS A 151 5.14 -9.80 -3.03
C LYS A 151 3.66 -9.63 -2.64
N PRO A 152 2.71 -9.77 -3.59
CA PRO A 152 1.30 -9.78 -3.25
C PRO A 152 0.92 -11.08 -2.55
N SER A 153 0.09 -11.00 -1.51
CA SER A 153 -0.35 -12.16 -0.72
C SER A 153 -1.83 -12.05 -0.33
N LEU A 154 -2.56 -13.15 -0.52
CA LEU A 154 -3.95 -13.31 -0.05
C LEU A 154 -4.02 -14.50 0.89
N GLU A 155 -4.50 -14.27 2.11
CA GLU A 155 -4.80 -15.32 3.09
C GLU A 155 -6.31 -15.32 3.36
N ILE A 156 -7.02 -16.31 2.82
CA ILE A 156 -8.49 -16.34 2.83
C ILE A 156 -8.96 -17.52 3.68
N TYR A 157 -9.65 -17.24 4.77
CA TYR A 157 -10.20 -18.22 5.69
C TYR A 157 -11.73 -18.28 5.67
N ALA A 158 -12.39 -17.42 4.86
CA ALA A 158 -13.83 -17.42 4.62
C ALA A 158 -14.17 -18.10 3.29
N ASP A 159 -15.39 -18.57 3.14
CA ASP A 159 -15.83 -19.34 1.96
C ASP A 159 -16.51 -18.47 0.88
N ASP A 160 -17.30 -17.47 1.32
CA ASP A 160 -18.06 -16.57 0.42
C ASP A 160 -17.33 -15.22 0.30
N VAL A 161 -16.35 -15.16 -0.60
CA VAL A 161 -15.51 -13.97 -0.81
C VAL A 161 -15.17 -13.80 -2.29
N THR A 162 -14.99 -12.54 -2.71
CA THR A 162 -14.37 -12.17 -3.96
C THR A 162 -13.00 -11.59 -3.66
N ALA A 163 -11.94 -12.16 -4.20
CA ALA A 163 -10.59 -11.65 -3.98
C ALA A 163 -9.72 -11.81 -5.22
N ALA A 164 -8.97 -10.78 -5.54
CA ALA A 164 -8.03 -10.78 -6.64
C ALA A 164 -6.77 -9.98 -6.30
N HIS A 165 -5.62 -10.48 -6.73
CA HIS A 165 -4.38 -9.72 -6.67
C HIS A 165 -3.61 -9.80 -7.99
N GLY A 166 -2.73 -8.84 -8.23
CA GLY A 166 -1.83 -8.82 -9.36
C GLY A 166 -0.68 -7.87 -9.17
N ALA A 167 0.49 -8.27 -9.64
CA ALA A 167 1.66 -7.42 -9.74
C ALA A 167 2.20 -7.50 -11.17
N THR A 168 2.57 -6.37 -11.72
CA THR A 168 3.14 -6.27 -13.06
C THR A 168 4.33 -5.33 -13.04
N SER A 169 5.41 -5.74 -13.68
CA SER A 169 6.56 -4.88 -13.94
C SER A 169 6.89 -4.87 -15.44
N GLY A 170 7.27 -3.72 -15.95
CA GLY A 170 7.66 -3.55 -17.34
C GLY A 170 8.79 -2.56 -17.50
N HIS A 171 9.70 -2.82 -18.44
CA HIS A 171 10.73 -1.87 -18.88
C HIS A 171 10.20 -0.99 -19.99
N VAL A 172 10.60 0.28 -19.97
CA VAL A 172 10.43 1.15 -21.14
C VAL A 172 11.51 0.79 -22.15
N ASP A 173 11.13 0.18 -23.26
CA ASP A 173 12.01 0.10 -24.42
C ASP A 173 12.18 1.51 -24.97
N LYS A 174 13.39 2.06 -24.85
CA LYS A 174 13.79 3.18 -25.68
C LYS A 174 13.97 2.60 -27.08
N GLY A 175 12.94 2.71 -27.91
CA GLY A 175 13.04 2.37 -29.33
C GLY A 175 14.27 3.08 -29.93
N ASN A 176 15.04 2.34 -30.69
CA ASN A 176 16.15 2.86 -31.48
C ASN A 176 15.68 3.88 -32.51
#